data_8f8f6002e71dbb2cd8107e0b92a769ef
#
_entry.id   8f8f6002e71dbb2cd8107e0b92a769ef
#
_cell.length_a   1.000
_cell.length_b   1.000
_cell.length_c   1.000
_cell.angle_alpha   90.00
_cell.angle_beta   90.00
_cell.angle_gamma   90.00
#
_symmetry.space_group_name_H-M   'P 1'
#
loop_
_entity.id
_entity.type
_entity.pdbx_description
1 polymer ?
#
loop_
_entity_poly.entity_id
_entity_poly.type
_entity_poly.pdbx_seq_one_letter_code
_entity_poly.pdbx_strand_id
1 'polypeptide(L)'
;MKLSIDFKNKVREAILSDRENYGGSDADYAKRLNLKGAILSRLKKGEVEKLISDTQWLVIAHQLGVQVRDNAWKVARTAVYTEIEDNLLYCKEYSKSMILVDDCGIGKTFCSRHIVRKLKNAFYVDCSQAKTKQQFIRLLAKTIGVDN
;
A
#
# COMPACT_ATOMS: atom_id res chain seq x y z
N MET A 1 0.63 19.20 -17.20
CA MET A 1 1.98 18.73 -16.78
C MET A 1 2.14 17.33 -17.33
N LYS A 2 3.15 17.08 -18.18
CA LYS A 2 3.40 15.71 -18.68
C LYS A 2 4.26 14.96 -17.66
N LEU A 3 3.82 13.81 -17.21
CA LEU A 3 4.59 12.94 -16.33
C LEU A 3 5.68 12.23 -17.12
N SER A 4 6.87 12.07 -16.51
CA SER A 4 7.97 11.31 -17.11
C SER A 4 7.64 9.82 -17.23
N ILE A 5 8.25 9.16 -18.18
CA ILE A 5 8.11 7.70 -18.37
C ILE A 5 8.65 6.97 -17.14
N ASP A 6 9.76 7.45 -16.55
CA ASP A 6 10.36 6.85 -15.35
C ASP A 6 9.40 6.88 -14.17
N PHE A 7 8.69 7.99 -13.97
CA PHE A 7 7.67 8.07 -12.94
C PHE A 7 6.53 7.06 -13.17
N LYS A 8 6.04 6.95 -14.42
CA LYS A 8 5.00 5.98 -14.78
C LYS A 8 5.47 4.53 -14.55
N ASN A 9 6.74 4.23 -14.83
CA ASN A 9 7.33 2.93 -14.53
C ASN A 9 7.41 2.66 -13.02
N LYS A 10 7.84 3.63 -12.21
CA LYS A 10 7.83 3.51 -10.74
C LYS A 10 6.42 3.21 -10.20
N VAL A 11 5.40 3.90 -10.71
CA VAL A 11 4.00 3.65 -10.31
C VAL A 11 3.53 2.27 -10.77
N ARG A 12 3.90 1.84 -11.98
CA ARG A 12 3.59 0.50 -12.48
C ARG A 12 4.19 -0.58 -11.59
N GLU A 13 5.45 -0.46 -11.21
CA GLU A 13 6.10 -1.41 -10.29
C GLU A 13 5.38 -1.47 -8.94
N ALA A 14 5.00 -0.32 -8.40
CA ALA A 14 4.21 -0.26 -7.17
C ALA A 14 2.84 -0.95 -7.31
N ILE A 15 2.16 -0.77 -8.44
CA ILE A 15 0.90 -1.48 -8.76
C ILE A 15 1.12 -3.00 -8.77
N LEU A 16 2.18 -3.48 -9.39
CA LEU A 16 2.46 -4.91 -9.49
C LEU A 16 2.81 -5.51 -8.13
N SER A 17 3.62 -4.82 -7.34
CA SER A 17 3.96 -5.23 -5.99
C SER A 17 2.75 -5.26 -5.05
N ASP A 18 1.89 -4.23 -5.08
CA ASP A 18 0.66 -4.19 -4.27
C ASP A 18 -0.32 -5.28 -4.72
N ARG A 19 -0.38 -5.58 -6.03
CA ARG A 19 -1.21 -6.67 -6.57
C ARG A 19 -0.79 -8.06 -6.06
N GLU A 20 0.51 -8.31 -5.90
CA GLU A 20 1.01 -9.58 -5.35
C GLU A 20 0.51 -9.85 -3.93
N ASN A 21 0.28 -8.80 -3.15
CA ASN A 21 -0.24 -8.89 -1.79
C ASN A 21 -1.78 -8.94 -1.71
N TYR A 22 -2.47 -8.69 -2.82
CA TYR A 22 -3.93 -8.65 -2.85
C TYR A 22 -4.52 -10.03 -3.11
N GLY A 23 -5.35 -10.55 -2.20
CA GLY A 23 -5.93 -11.89 -2.28
C GLY A 23 -7.07 -12.07 -3.28
N GLY A 24 -7.67 -10.98 -3.77
CA GLY A 24 -8.78 -11.01 -4.73
C GLY A 24 -8.36 -11.18 -6.18
N SER A 25 -9.33 -11.17 -7.10
CA SER A 25 -9.09 -11.28 -8.53
C SER A 25 -8.41 -10.03 -9.13
N ASP A 26 -7.82 -10.19 -10.32
CA ASP A 26 -7.29 -9.04 -11.08
C ASP A 26 -8.37 -8.00 -11.42
N ALA A 27 -9.59 -8.45 -11.65
CA ALA A 27 -10.72 -7.57 -11.96
C ALA A 27 -11.11 -6.73 -10.73
N ASP A 28 -11.11 -7.31 -9.54
CA ASP A 28 -11.42 -6.62 -8.29
C ASP A 28 -10.29 -5.66 -7.90
N TYR A 29 -9.05 -6.07 -8.09
CA TYR A 29 -7.90 -5.19 -7.89
C TYR A 29 -7.94 -3.98 -8.84
N ALA A 30 -8.26 -4.18 -10.11
CA ALA A 30 -8.41 -3.08 -11.06
C ALA A 30 -9.52 -2.12 -10.64
N LYS A 31 -10.67 -2.62 -10.18
CA LYS A 31 -11.76 -1.80 -9.64
C LYS A 31 -11.31 -0.98 -8.42
N ARG A 32 -10.52 -1.57 -7.50
CA ARG A 32 -9.96 -0.87 -6.34
C ARG A 32 -9.14 0.35 -6.73
N LEU A 33 -8.38 0.26 -7.81
CA LEU A 33 -7.58 1.37 -8.36
C LEU A 33 -8.34 2.24 -9.37
N ASN A 34 -9.64 2.02 -9.52
CA ASN A 34 -10.47 2.71 -10.50
C ASN A 34 -9.97 2.54 -11.95
N LEU A 35 -9.44 1.34 -12.27
CA LEU A 35 -8.93 0.95 -13.57
C LEU A 35 -9.85 -0.08 -14.23
N LYS A 36 -9.82 -0.12 -15.56
CA LYS A 36 -10.40 -1.23 -16.34
C LYS A 36 -9.46 -2.43 -16.31
N GLY A 37 -9.98 -3.66 -16.23
CA GLY A 37 -9.16 -4.87 -16.20
C GLY A 37 -8.18 -4.99 -17.37
N ALA A 38 -8.59 -4.54 -18.57
CA ALA A 38 -7.71 -4.49 -19.75
C ALA A 38 -6.48 -3.60 -19.54
N ILE A 39 -6.61 -2.51 -18.77
CA ILE A 39 -5.47 -1.62 -18.45
C ILE A 39 -4.49 -2.34 -17.54
N LEU A 40 -4.96 -3.05 -16.52
CA LEU A 40 -4.10 -3.83 -15.63
C LEU A 40 -3.32 -4.91 -16.41
N SER A 41 -3.97 -5.59 -17.35
CA SER A 41 -3.31 -6.58 -18.19
C SER A 41 -2.20 -5.97 -19.05
N ARG A 42 -2.39 -4.76 -19.59
CA ARG A 42 -1.39 -4.04 -20.36
C ARG A 42 -0.24 -3.54 -19.46
N LEU A 43 -0.54 -3.08 -18.24
CA LEU A 43 0.48 -2.72 -17.25
C LEU A 43 1.37 -3.94 -16.91
N LYS A 44 0.78 -5.12 -16.74
CA LYS A 44 1.56 -6.37 -16.55
C LYS A 44 2.51 -6.66 -17.69
N LYS A 45 2.13 -6.34 -18.94
CA LYS A 45 2.97 -6.50 -20.15
C LYS A 45 4.07 -5.44 -20.29
N GLY A 46 4.12 -4.44 -19.40
CA GLY A 46 5.14 -3.40 -19.43
C GLY A 46 4.73 -2.12 -20.13
N GLU A 47 3.50 -2.02 -20.61
CA GLU A 47 3.02 -0.80 -21.25
C GLU A 47 2.71 0.26 -20.20
N VAL A 48 3.13 1.51 -20.46
CA VAL A 48 2.85 2.67 -19.57
C VAL A 48 2.37 3.89 -20.35
N GLU A 49 2.62 3.93 -21.67
CA GLU A 49 2.26 5.07 -22.49
C GLU A 49 0.80 5.04 -22.92
N LYS A 50 0.15 6.19 -22.85
CA LYS A 50 -1.23 6.40 -23.35
C LYS A 50 -2.29 5.42 -22.80
N LEU A 51 -2.02 4.80 -21.63
CA LEU A 51 -2.96 3.87 -21.02
C LEU A 51 -4.05 4.57 -20.20
N ILE A 52 -3.61 5.51 -19.40
CA ILE A 52 -4.46 6.30 -18.49
C ILE A 52 -3.99 7.76 -18.48
N SER A 53 -4.84 8.65 -18.03
CA SER A 53 -4.51 10.07 -17.94
C SER A 53 -3.43 10.34 -16.89
N ASP A 54 -2.67 11.42 -17.06
CA ASP A 54 -1.66 11.83 -16.08
C ASP A 54 -2.26 12.08 -14.70
N THR A 55 -3.52 12.55 -14.63
CA THR A 55 -4.26 12.71 -13.38
C THR A 55 -4.50 11.36 -12.69
N GLN A 56 -4.90 10.32 -13.43
CA GLN A 56 -5.09 8.98 -12.88
C GLN A 56 -3.77 8.38 -12.37
N TRP A 57 -2.65 8.59 -13.10
CA TRP A 57 -1.33 8.19 -12.61
C TRP A 57 -0.99 8.83 -11.27
N LEU A 58 -1.29 10.12 -11.07
CA LEU A 58 -1.05 10.83 -9.80
C LEU A 58 -1.94 10.30 -8.67
N VAL A 59 -3.21 10.01 -8.93
CA VAL A 59 -4.13 9.44 -7.94
C VAL A 59 -3.64 8.08 -7.47
N ILE A 60 -3.28 7.20 -8.41
CA ILE A 60 -2.77 5.86 -8.09
C ILE A 60 -1.43 5.97 -7.34
N ALA A 61 -0.52 6.84 -7.79
CA ALA A 61 0.74 7.11 -7.12
C ALA A 61 0.52 7.51 -5.66
N HIS A 62 -0.42 8.42 -5.41
CA HIS A 62 -0.77 8.85 -4.05
C HIS A 62 -1.34 7.69 -3.21
N GLN A 63 -2.24 6.89 -3.76
CA GLN A 63 -2.80 5.71 -3.08
C GLN A 63 -1.72 4.70 -2.70
N LEU A 64 -0.75 4.47 -3.59
CA LEU A 64 0.35 3.53 -3.38
C LEU A 64 1.58 4.15 -2.70
N GLY A 65 1.53 5.46 -2.40
CA GLY A 65 2.64 6.17 -1.74
C GLY A 65 3.86 6.38 -2.61
N VAL A 66 3.70 6.36 -3.94
CA VAL A 66 4.76 6.70 -4.89
C VAL A 66 4.84 8.21 -5.07
N GLN A 67 6.03 8.76 -4.92
CA GLN A 67 6.22 10.20 -4.97
C GLN A 67 6.67 10.66 -6.36
N VAL A 68 6.16 11.84 -6.79
CA VAL A 68 6.42 12.40 -8.12
C VAL A 68 7.84 12.94 -8.26
N ARG A 69 8.45 13.40 -7.16
CA ARG A 69 9.78 14.02 -7.14
C ARG A 69 10.75 13.19 -6.31
N ASP A 70 11.95 12.99 -6.83
CA ASP A 70 13.03 12.30 -6.11
C ASP A 70 13.55 13.08 -4.89
N ASN A 71 13.21 14.36 -4.77
CA ASN A 71 13.49 15.22 -3.60
C ASN A 71 12.51 15.01 -2.45
N ALA A 72 11.75 13.95 -2.47
CA ALA A 72 10.87 13.61 -1.40
C ALA A 72 11.64 13.30 -0.13
N TRP A 73 11.06 13.69 0.99
CA TRP A 73 11.59 13.39 2.31
C TRP A 73 11.92 11.91 2.43
N LYS A 74 13.21 11.63 2.63
CA LYS A 74 13.64 10.26 2.92
C LYS A 74 13.16 9.90 4.32
N VAL A 75 12.64 8.70 4.47
CA VAL A 75 12.25 8.22 5.79
C VAL A 75 13.50 8.03 6.64
N ALA A 76 13.59 8.80 7.73
CA ALA A 76 14.67 8.64 8.70
C ALA A 76 14.44 7.35 9.51
N ARG A 77 15.48 6.55 9.64
CA ARG A 77 15.48 5.39 10.53
C ARG A 77 15.79 5.87 11.96
N THR A 78 14.76 6.31 12.66
CA THR A 78 14.82 6.65 14.10
C THR A 78 14.84 5.38 14.96
N ALA A 79 15.17 5.49 16.24
CA ALA A 79 15.08 4.38 17.18
C ALA A 79 13.65 3.77 17.19
N VAL A 80 12.63 4.62 17.22
CA VAL A 80 11.20 4.20 17.14
C VAL A 80 10.89 3.46 15.82
N TYR A 81 11.44 3.92 14.70
CA TYR A 81 11.25 3.23 13.42
C TYR A 81 11.83 1.82 13.47
N THR A 82 13.05 1.68 13.98
CA THR A 82 13.74 0.39 14.08
C THR A 82 13.00 -0.55 15.03
N GLU A 83 12.59 -0.07 16.18
CA GLU A 83 11.81 -0.85 17.15
C GLU A 83 10.49 -1.38 16.56
N ILE A 84 9.76 -0.54 15.83
CA ILE A 84 8.51 -0.97 15.17
C ILE A 84 8.80 -1.98 14.06
N GLU A 85 9.86 -1.79 13.29
CA GLU A 85 10.28 -2.73 12.24
C GLU A 85 10.61 -4.11 12.84
N ASP A 86 11.42 -4.15 13.89
CA ASP A 86 11.83 -5.38 14.58
C ASP A 86 10.63 -6.11 15.19
N ASN A 87 9.73 -5.37 15.83
CA ASN A 87 8.50 -5.92 16.42
C ASN A 87 7.57 -6.52 15.35
N LEU A 88 7.41 -5.85 14.20
CA LEU A 88 6.59 -6.36 13.11
C LEU A 88 7.21 -7.62 12.47
N LEU A 89 8.51 -7.62 12.27
CA LEU A 89 9.23 -8.78 11.75
C LEU A 89 9.14 -9.96 12.72
N TYR A 90 9.34 -9.73 14.02
CA TYR A 90 9.20 -10.75 15.06
C TYR A 90 7.79 -11.35 15.07
N CYS A 91 6.75 -10.51 15.06
CA CYS A 91 5.36 -10.98 15.02
C CYS A 91 5.08 -11.84 13.78
N LYS A 92 5.64 -11.44 12.63
CA LYS A 92 5.48 -12.16 11.37
C LYS A 92 6.20 -13.52 11.41
N GLU A 93 7.43 -13.56 11.88
CA GLU A 93 8.27 -14.76 11.90
C GLU A 93 7.75 -15.81 12.89
N TYR A 94 7.38 -15.36 14.08
CA TYR A 94 6.97 -16.25 15.17
C TYR A 94 5.46 -16.39 15.35
N SER A 95 4.64 -15.84 14.43
CA SER A 95 3.18 -15.85 14.50
C SER A 95 2.66 -15.34 15.85
N LYS A 96 3.25 -14.25 16.35
CA LYS A 96 2.90 -13.62 17.63
C LYS A 96 2.05 -12.37 17.42
N SER A 97 1.32 -11.99 18.47
CA SER A 97 0.61 -10.71 18.55
C SER A 97 1.30 -9.80 19.54
N MET A 98 1.36 -8.51 19.24
CA MET A 98 1.96 -7.50 20.09
C MET A 98 1.10 -6.25 20.15
N ILE A 99 1.09 -5.58 21.29
CA ILE A 99 0.47 -4.27 21.47
C ILE A 99 1.59 -3.26 21.69
N LEU A 100 1.65 -2.24 20.83
CA LEU A 100 2.59 -1.14 20.96
C LEU A 100 1.87 0.07 21.58
N VAL A 101 2.27 0.43 22.79
CA VAL A 101 1.75 1.60 23.52
C VAL A 101 2.92 2.55 23.77
N ASP A 102 2.76 3.79 23.32
CA ASP A 102 3.77 4.82 23.46
C ASP A 102 3.15 6.21 23.29
N ASP A 103 3.90 7.28 23.54
CA ASP A 103 3.43 8.66 23.46
C ASP A 103 2.83 9.02 22.12
N CYS A 104 1.89 9.96 22.11
CA CYS A 104 1.33 10.50 20.89
C CYS A 104 2.40 11.28 20.11
N GLY A 105 2.36 11.20 18.77
CA GLY A 105 3.24 12.01 17.92
C GLY A 105 4.59 11.40 17.57
N ILE A 106 5.04 10.32 18.22
CA ILE A 106 6.34 9.67 17.94
C ILE A 106 6.44 8.99 16.55
N GLY A 107 5.35 8.97 15.79
CA GLY A 107 5.35 8.44 14.43
C GLY A 107 4.88 6.99 14.25
N LYS A 108 4.26 6.36 15.26
CA LYS A 108 3.78 4.95 15.18
C LYS A 108 3.02 4.62 13.91
N THR A 109 2.01 5.41 13.60
CA THR A 109 1.16 5.22 12.40
C THR A 109 1.94 5.34 11.10
N PHE A 110 2.82 6.33 11.02
CA PHE A 110 3.67 6.54 9.83
C PHE A 110 4.63 5.37 9.62
N CYS A 111 5.36 4.98 10.68
CA CYS A 111 6.32 3.88 10.63
C CYS A 111 5.63 2.57 10.26
N SER A 112 4.53 2.22 10.93
CA SER A 112 3.78 0.99 10.65
C SER A 112 3.28 0.93 9.20
N ARG A 113 2.68 2.00 8.68
CA ARG A 113 2.24 2.07 7.27
C ARG A 113 3.40 1.93 6.29
N HIS A 114 4.54 2.58 6.59
CA HIS A 114 5.70 2.55 5.71
C HIS A 114 6.36 1.18 5.67
N ILE A 115 6.48 0.51 6.82
CA ILE A 115 7.10 -0.81 6.93
C ILE A 115 6.21 -1.88 6.30
N VAL A 116 4.91 -1.90 6.62
CA VAL A 116 3.95 -2.87 6.08
C VAL A 116 3.91 -2.87 4.55
N ARG A 117 4.03 -1.69 3.90
CA ARG A 117 4.10 -1.59 2.44
C ARG A 117 5.28 -2.32 1.80
N LYS A 118 6.36 -2.56 2.56
CA LYS A 118 7.56 -3.26 2.09
C LYS A 118 7.53 -4.76 2.39
N LEU A 119 6.62 -5.19 3.25
CA LEU A 119 6.50 -6.58 3.68
C LEU A 119 5.50 -7.34 2.81
N LYS A 120 5.87 -8.52 2.34
CA LYS A 120 4.94 -9.45 1.69
C LYS A 120 3.95 -10.02 2.72
N ASN A 121 2.70 -10.21 2.30
CA ASN A 121 1.62 -10.74 3.13
C ASN A 121 1.41 -9.95 4.45
N ALA A 122 1.57 -8.63 4.39
CA ALA A 122 1.34 -7.72 5.49
C ALA A 122 0.33 -6.65 5.07
N PHE A 123 -0.64 -6.38 5.93
CA PHE A 123 -1.74 -5.46 5.64
C PHE A 123 -1.87 -4.45 6.77
N TYR A 124 -2.03 -3.19 6.42
CA TYR A 124 -2.32 -2.13 7.37
C TYR A 124 -3.82 -1.84 7.38
N VAL A 125 -4.45 -1.95 8.53
CA VAL A 125 -5.88 -1.65 8.72
C VAL A 125 -6.02 -0.49 9.70
N ASP A 126 -6.65 0.60 9.26
CA ASP A 126 -6.97 1.73 10.12
C ASP A 126 -8.35 1.51 10.75
N CYS A 127 -8.35 1.13 12.03
CA CYS A 127 -9.58 0.81 12.75
C CYS A 127 -10.34 2.04 13.27
N SER A 128 -9.87 3.26 13.02
CA SER A 128 -10.52 4.49 13.51
C SER A 128 -11.96 4.63 13.03
N GLN A 129 -12.28 4.07 11.86
CA GLN A 129 -13.61 4.08 11.25
C GLN A 129 -14.46 2.84 11.58
N ALA A 130 -13.88 1.83 12.23
CA ALA A 130 -14.54 0.57 12.54
C ALA A 130 -14.95 0.52 14.03
N LYS A 131 -16.16 1.00 14.33
CA LYS A 131 -16.69 1.07 15.70
C LYS A 131 -17.34 -0.23 16.18
N THR A 132 -17.66 -1.15 15.28
CA THR A 132 -18.30 -2.43 15.60
C THR A 132 -17.50 -3.60 15.02
N LYS A 133 -17.69 -4.80 15.61
CA LYS A 133 -17.07 -6.05 15.13
C LYS A 133 -17.36 -6.29 13.64
N GLN A 134 -18.60 -6.06 13.19
CA GLN A 134 -18.97 -6.25 11.80
C GLN A 134 -18.25 -5.27 10.86
N GLN A 135 -18.16 -3.99 11.25
CA GLN A 135 -17.41 -2.99 10.48
C GLN A 135 -15.93 -3.36 10.38
N PHE A 136 -15.33 -3.83 11.48
CA PHE A 136 -13.94 -4.28 11.49
C PHE A 136 -13.72 -5.47 10.54
N ILE A 137 -14.57 -6.50 10.61
CA ILE A 137 -14.46 -7.69 9.75
C ILE A 137 -14.57 -7.30 8.27
N ARG A 138 -15.55 -6.45 7.91
CA ARG A 138 -15.71 -5.95 6.54
C ARG A 138 -14.49 -5.15 6.06
N LEU A 139 -13.97 -4.27 6.92
CA LEU A 139 -12.79 -3.49 6.61
C LEU A 139 -11.57 -4.38 6.39
N LEU A 140 -11.38 -5.39 7.23
CA LEU A 140 -10.31 -6.38 7.12
C LEU A 140 -10.43 -7.17 5.81
N ALA A 141 -11.61 -7.75 5.53
CA ALA A 141 -11.88 -8.51 4.31
C ALA A 141 -11.60 -7.68 3.05
N LYS A 142 -12.06 -6.43 3.02
CA LYS A 142 -11.79 -5.48 1.93
C LYS A 142 -10.30 -5.18 1.78
N THR A 143 -9.57 -5.02 2.88
CA THR A 143 -8.12 -4.70 2.85
C THR A 143 -7.32 -5.86 2.29
N ILE A 144 -7.66 -7.09 2.69
CA ILE A 144 -7.00 -8.32 2.22
C ILE A 144 -7.44 -8.70 0.79
N GLY A 145 -8.64 -8.27 0.38
CA GLY A 145 -9.19 -8.58 -0.95
C GLY A 145 -9.93 -9.92 -1.01
N VAL A 146 -10.53 -10.33 0.11
CA VAL A 146 -11.40 -11.52 0.22
C VAL A 146 -12.87 -11.13 0.39
N ASP A 147 -13.20 -9.89 0.10
CA ASP A 147 -14.56 -9.34 0.15
C ASP A 147 -15.30 -9.77 -1.12
N ASN A 148 -16.29 -10.64 -0.97
CA ASN A 148 -17.20 -11.10 -2.03
C ASN A 148 -18.52 -10.33 -1.96
#